data_e97f1c7bce11555356a74cb7f7dd8a10
#
_entry.id   e97f1c7bce11555356a74cb7f7dd8a10
#
_cell.length_a   1.000
_cell.length_b   1.000
_cell.length_c   1.000
_cell.angle_alpha   90.00
_cell.angle_beta   90.00
_cell.angle_gamma   90.00
#
_symmetry.space_group_name_H-M   'P 1'
#
loop_
_entity.id
_entity.type
_entity.pdbx_description
1 polymer ?
#
loop_
_entity_poly.entity_id
_entity_poly.type
_entity_poly.pdbx_seq_one_letter_code
_entity_poly.pdbx_strand_id
1 'polypeptide(L)'
;MVNAELFSKSPHSKIFIQMGVPGCAVCHSNHAIFETSDAMLSAGDKSACAACHAPTSAGGALAASMLGSIVRLKSGYEKALAVLKNAEHAGMEVSQPLFELNEAKTALIKARAAIHGFDQAILDKEVEPGLKVSDKAYARGVKTLDELQYRRKGLAISALIILALVVGLILKIRQMERKAK
;
A
#
# COMPACT_ATOMS: atom_id res chain seq x y z
N MET A 1 16.87 1.52 -18.17
CA MET A 1 16.72 2.37 -19.38
C MET A 1 15.56 3.35 -19.27
N VAL A 2 14.42 2.99 -18.68
CA VAL A 2 13.25 3.90 -18.56
C VAL A 2 13.59 5.24 -17.89
N ASN A 3 14.36 5.26 -16.79
CA ASN A 3 14.72 6.48 -16.06
C ASN A 3 15.55 7.44 -16.92
N ALA A 4 16.54 6.92 -17.67
CA ALA A 4 17.37 7.74 -18.56
C ALA A 4 16.56 8.34 -19.71
N GLU A 5 15.61 7.60 -20.26
CA GLU A 5 14.72 8.09 -21.33
C GLU A 5 13.77 9.18 -20.79
N LEU A 6 13.17 8.99 -19.63
CA LEU A 6 12.32 10.00 -19.00
C LEU A 6 13.12 11.27 -18.69
N PHE A 7 14.31 11.11 -18.10
CA PHE A 7 15.21 12.22 -17.80
C PHE A 7 15.61 12.97 -19.07
N SER A 8 15.97 12.28 -20.16
CA SER A 8 16.40 12.93 -21.41
C SER A 8 15.32 13.83 -22.04
N LYS A 9 14.07 13.54 -21.77
CA LYS A 9 12.91 14.33 -22.23
C LYS A 9 12.51 15.44 -21.25
N SER A 10 13.08 15.45 -20.05
CA SER A 10 12.73 16.38 -18.97
C SER A 10 13.35 17.77 -19.16
N PRO A 11 12.82 18.82 -18.52
CA PRO A 11 13.44 20.15 -18.49
C PRO A 11 14.86 20.13 -17.94
N HIS A 12 15.16 19.29 -16.95
CA HIS A 12 16.47 19.19 -16.31
C HIS A 12 17.56 18.73 -17.27
N SER A 13 17.26 17.83 -18.20
CA SER A 13 18.25 17.33 -19.17
C SER A 13 18.91 18.45 -19.96
N LYS A 14 18.10 19.38 -20.48
CA LYS A 14 18.59 20.52 -21.26
C LYS A 14 19.42 21.47 -20.40
N ILE A 15 18.92 21.79 -19.22
CA ILE A 15 19.58 22.74 -18.29
C ILE A 15 20.92 22.16 -17.83
N PHE A 16 20.98 20.88 -17.45
CA PHE A 16 22.21 20.26 -16.96
C PHE A 16 23.27 20.14 -18.06
N ILE A 17 22.87 19.90 -19.31
CA ILE A 17 23.80 19.96 -20.46
C ILE A 17 24.38 21.37 -20.62
N GLN A 18 23.55 22.42 -20.55
CA GLN A 18 24.00 23.81 -20.66
C GLN A 18 24.94 24.21 -19.50
N MET A 19 24.69 23.70 -18.29
CA MET A 19 25.53 23.95 -17.12
C MET A 19 26.79 23.08 -17.10
N GLY A 20 26.95 22.12 -17.99
CA GLY A 20 28.10 21.20 -18.00
C GLY A 20 28.16 20.26 -16.79
N VAL A 21 27.00 19.98 -16.14
CA VAL A 21 26.95 19.11 -14.97
C VAL A 21 26.43 17.70 -15.33
N PRO A 22 26.88 16.65 -14.63
CA PRO A 22 26.51 15.26 -14.93
C PRO A 22 25.07 15.00 -14.48
N GLY A 23 24.15 14.74 -15.43
CA GLY A 23 22.70 14.63 -15.23
C GLY A 23 22.29 13.78 -14.02
N CYS A 24 22.63 12.50 -14.03
CA CYS A 24 22.19 11.59 -12.96
C CYS A 24 22.90 11.88 -11.62
N ALA A 25 24.19 12.22 -11.67
CA ALA A 25 25.01 12.40 -10.49
C ALA A 25 24.66 13.69 -9.69
N VAL A 26 23.99 14.66 -10.31
CA VAL A 26 23.52 15.87 -9.60
C VAL A 26 22.54 15.48 -8.48
N CYS A 27 21.67 14.50 -8.72
CA CYS A 27 20.68 14.07 -7.75
C CYS A 27 21.11 12.84 -6.94
N HIS A 28 21.91 11.94 -7.54
CA HIS A 28 22.26 10.63 -6.95
C HIS A 28 23.69 10.56 -6.43
N SER A 29 24.49 11.63 -6.60
CA SER A 29 25.93 11.61 -6.34
C SER A 29 26.71 10.62 -7.26
N ASN A 30 28.05 10.61 -7.18
CA ASN A 30 28.92 9.76 -7.99
C ASN A 30 29.99 9.01 -7.18
N HIS A 31 30.30 9.45 -5.96
CA HIS A 31 31.27 8.79 -5.07
C HIS A 31 30.61 8.14 -3.86
N ALA A 32 29.67 8.83 -3.22
CA ALA A 32 28.87 8.32 -2.11
C ALA A 32 27.42 8.17 -2.57
N ILE A 33 27.13 7.11 -3.31
CA ILE A 33 25.77 6.82 -3.80
C ILE A 33 24.95 6.30 -2.63
N PHE A 34 23.92 7.04 -2.24
CA PHE A 34 22.99 6.64 -1.20
C PHE A 34 21.88 5.75 -1.75
N GLU A 35 21.31 4.93 -0.89
CA GLU A 35 20.06 4.25 -1.20
C GLU A 35 18.98 5.30 -1.52
N THR A 36 18.32 5.10 -2.66
CA THR A 36 17.25 6.02 -3.09
C THR A 36 16.02 5.89 -2.21
N SER A 37 15.42 7.00 -1.83
CA SER A 37 14.21 7.04 -1.01
C SER A 37 13.26 8.12 -1.47
N ASP A 38 11.98 8.01 -1.09
CA ASP A 38 10.98 9.02 -1.39
C ASP A 38 11.32 10.37 -0.74
N ALA A 39 12.17 10.40 0.31
CA ALA A 39 12.64 11.61 0.97
C ALA A 39 13.49 12.50 0.06
N MET A 40 14.03 12.01 -1.05
CA MET A 40 14.75 12.83 -2.05
C MET A 40 13.84 13.88 -2.70
N LEU A 41 12.52 13.69 -2.66
CA LEU A 41 11.55 14.68 -3.13
C LEU A 41 11.08 15.66 -2.05
N SER A 42 11.50 15.46 -0.81
CA SER A 42 11.10 16.33 0.33
C SER A 42 11.81 17.69 0.31
N ALA A 43 11.48 18.54 1.27
CA ALA A 43 12.19 19.82 1.51
C ALA A 43 13.26 19.71 2.61
N GLY A 44 13.54 18.51 3.12
CA GLY A 44 14.51 18.27 4.21
C GLY A 44 15.93 18.00 3.73
N ASP A 45 16.83 17.70 4.65
CA ASP A 45 18.28 17.50 4.42
C ASP A 45 18.63 16.39 3.41
N LYS A 46 17.72 15.45 3.21
CA LYS A 46 17.88 14.35 2.24
C LYS A 46 17.29 14.68 0.86
N SER A 47 16.83 15.89 0.65
CA SER A 47 16.20 16.32 -0.60
C SER A 47 17.22 16.58 -1.69
N ALA A 48 17.05 15.93 -2.84
CA ALA A 48 17.78 16.27 -4.06
C ALA A 48 17.22 17.56 -4.70
N CYS A 49 15.91 17.82 -4.55
CA CYS A 49 15.24 18.97 -5.15
C CYS A 49 15.58 20.28 -4.43
N ALA A 50 15.64 20.26 -3.10
CA ALA A 50 15.89 21.44 -2.27
C ALA A 50 17.30 22.03 -2.46
N ALA A 51 18.23 21.29 -3.04
CA ALA A 51 19.57 21.82 -3.38
C ALA A 51 19.52 22.98 -4.40
N CYS A 52 18.49 23.03 -5.25
CA CYS A 52 18.31 24.03 -6.29
C CYS A 52 16.96 24.76 -6.25
N HIS A 53 15.95 24.16 -5.66
CA HIS A 53 14.58 24.68 -5.64
C HIS A 53 14.14 25.06 -4.23
N ALA A 54 13.84 26.33 -4.00
CA ALA A 54 13.17 26.73 -2.76
C ALA A 54 11.78 26.06 -2.67
N PRO A 55 11.29 25.72 -1.46
CA PRO A 55 10.00 25.04 -1.28
C PRO A 55 8.81 25.77 -1.92
N THR A 56 8.85 27.10 -1.98
CA THR A 56 7.83 27.95 -2.57
C THR A 56 7.98 28.18 -4.07
N SER A 57 9.07 27.71 -4.68
CA SER A 57 9.28 27.80 -6.14
C SER A 57 8.42 26.78 -6.88
N ALA A 58 8.20 26.97 -8.18
CA ALA A 58 7.48 26.03 -9.02
C ALA A 58 8.08 24.60 -8.96
N GLY A 59 9.41 24.49 -8.97
CA GLY A 59 10.10 23.19 -8.84
C GLY A 59 9.92 22.55 -7.47
N GLY A 60 10.00 23.33 -6.38
CA GLY A 60 9.75 22.84 -5.02
C GLY A 60 8.30 22.41 -4.83
N ALA A 61 7.33 23.16 -5.33
CA ALA A 61 5.91 22.82 -5.29
C ALA A 61 5.62 21.53 -6.08
N LEU A 62 6.24 21.36 -7.26
CA LEU A 62 6.11 20.13 -8.04
C LEU A 62 6.70 18.93 -7.30
N ALA A 63 7.88 19.05 -6.71
CA ALA A 63 8.49 17.98 -5.92
C ALA A 63 7.61 17.56 -4.74
N ALA A 64 7.03 18.53 -4.01
CA ALA A 64 6.08 18.26 -2.93
C ALA A 64 4.81 17.54 -3.41
N SER A 65 4.26 17.94 -4.56
CA SER A 65 3.11 17.29 -5.18
C SER A 65 3.42 15.85 -5.56
N MET A 66 4.56 15.62 -6.21
CA MET A 66 5.02 14.27 -6.57
C MET A 66 5.22 13.38 -5.35
N LEU A 67 5.86 13.90 -4.31
CA LEU A 67 6.01 13.20 -3.03
C LEU A 67 4.64 12.82 -2.45
N GLY A 68 3.70 13.75 -2.44
CA GLY A 68 2.34 13.52 -1.97
C GLY A 68 1.64 12.38 -2.71
N SER A 69 1.77 12.31 -4.03
CA SER A 69 1.21 11.24 -4.85
C SER A 69 1.85 9.87 -4.53
N ILE A 70 3.19 9.81 -4.39
CA ILE A 70 3.92 8.58 -4.01
C ILE A 70 3.51 8.11 -2.60
N VAL A 71 3.49 9.01 -1.62
CA VAL A 71 3.13 8.69 -0.24
C VAL A 71 1.68 8.19 -0.14
N ARG A 72 0.77 8.81 -0.88
CA ARG A 72 -0.64 8.39 -0.96
C ARG A 72 -0.76 6.97 -1.50
N LEU A 73 -0.11 6.64 -2.62
CA LEU A 73 -0.11 5.29 -3.19
C LEU A 73 0.52 4.27 -2.25
N LYS A 74 1.69 4.59 -1.68
CA LYS A 74 2.38 3.74 -0.71
C LYS A 74 1.50 3.43 0.51
N SER A 75 0.91 4.46 1.11
CA SER A 75 0.01 4.31 2.26
C SER A 75 -1.24 3.48 1.92
N GLY A 76 -1.84 3.70 0.73
CA GLY A 76 -2.96 2.89 0.25
C GLY A 76 -2.60 1.41 0.12
N TYR A 77 -1.47 1.12 -0.52
CA TYR A 77 -0.94 -0.24 -0.65
C TYR A 77 -0.69 -0.89 0.72
N GLU A 78 0.00 -0.21 1.65
CA GLU A 78 0.34 -0.73 2.97
C GLU A 78 -0.92 -1.01 3.81
N LYS A 79 -1.92 -0.13 3.77
CA LYS A 79 -3.22 -0.34 4.44
C LYS A 79 -3.96 -1.55 3.88
N ALA A 80 -4.01 -1.70 2.57
CA ALA A 80 -4.65 -2.85 1.92
C ALA A 80 -3.93 -4.14 2.28
N LEU A 81 -2.59 -4.14 2.24
CA LEU A 81 -1.78 -5.30 2.62
C LEU A 81 -2.03 -5.69 4.09
N ALA A 82 -2.04 -4.74 5.00
CA ALA A 82 -2.23 -4.99 6.42
C ALA A 82 -3.60 -5.63 6.71
N VAL A 83 -4.69 -5.12 6.13
CA VAL A 83 -6.02 -5.68 6.36
C VAL A 83 -6.18 -7.08 5.75
N LEU A 84 -5.60 -7.32 4.57
CA LEU A 84 -5.61 -8.65 3.94
C LEU A 84 -4.78 -9.66 4.74
N LYS A 85 -3.60 -9.25 5.23
CA LYS A 85 -2.77 -10.11 6.10
C LYS A 85 -3.47 -10.45 7.41
N ASN A 86 -4.19 -9.51 8.00
CA ASN A 86 -5.01 -9.79 9.19
C ASN A 86 -6.12 -10.82 8.91
N ALA A 87 -6.78 -10.72 7.74
CA ALA A 87 -7.78 -11.70 7.33
C ALA A 87 -7.16 -13.09 7.07
N GLU A 88 -6.00 -13.15 6.40
CA GLU A 88 -5.24 -14.37 6.17
C GLU A 88 -4.85 -15.07 7.47
N HIS A 89 -4.28 -14.32 8.43
CA HIS A 89 -3.91 -14.84 9.75
C HIS A 89 -5.12 -15.33 10.56
N ALA A 90 -6.29 -14.78 10.29
CA ALA A 90 -7.54 -15.24 10.90
C ALA A 90 -8.16 -16.47 10.21
N GLY A 91 -7.47 -17.06 9.22
CA GLY A 91 -7.88 -18.25 8.49
C GLY A 91 -8.88 -17.98 7.35
N MET A 92 -9.00 -16.73 6.90
CA MET A 92 -9.87 -16.37 5.79
C MET A 92 -9.12 -16.46 4.46
N GLU A 93 -9.81 -16.88 3.40
CA GLU A 93 -9.27 -16.98 2.06
C GLU A 93 -9.17 -15.58 1.41
N VAL A 94 -7.94 -15.13 1.16
CA VAL A 94 -7.64 -13.81 0.57
C VAL A 94 -6.50 -13.87 -0.46
N SER A 95 -6.15 -15.05 -0.98
CA SER A 95 -5.05 -15.21 -1.95
C SER A 95 -5.28 -14.40 -3.22
N GLN A 96 -6.49 -14.37 -3.73
CA GLN A 96 -6.83 -13.61 -4.93
C GLN A 96 -6.66 -12.10 -4.73
N PRO A 97 -7.22 -11.44 -3.71
CA PRO A 97 -6.96 -10.00 -3.49
C PRO A 97 -5.50 -9.68 -3.14
N LEU A 98 -4.75 -10.57 -2.49
CA LEU A 98 -3.30 -10.41 -2.28
C LEU A 98 -2.53 -10.47 -3.60
N PHE A 99 -2.91 -11.38 -4.49
CA PHE A 99 -2.33 -11.45 -5.84
C PHE A 99 -2.61 -10.19 -6.64
N GLU A 100 -3.86 -9.73 -6.69
CA GLU A 100 -4.24 -8.49 -7.37
C GLU A 100 -3.49 -7.26 -6.80
N LEU A 101 -3.25 -7.22 -5.49
CA LEU A 101 -2.54 -6.11 -4.83
C LEU A 101 -1.08 -5.95 -5.31
N ASN A 102 -0.46 -6.99 -5.90
CA ASN A 102 0.87 -6.85 -6.52
C ASN A 102 0.89 -5.85 -7.69
N GLU A 103 -0.25 -5.60 -8.34
CA GLU A 103 -0.36 -4.55 -9.36
C GLU A 103 -0.15 -3.16 -8.75
N ALA A 104 -0.66 -2.90 -7.54
CA ALA A 104 -0.42 -1.64 -6.83
C ALA A 104 1.06 -1.49 -6.43
N LYS A 105 1.73 -2.57 -6.03
CA LYS A 105 3.18 -2.57 -5.79
C LYS A 105 3.96 -2.25 -7.06
N THR A 106 3.56 -2.84 -8.17
CA THR A 106 4.16 -2.57 -9.49
C THR A 106 3.94 -1.12 -9.92
N ALA A 107 2.73 -0.59 -9.71
CA ALA A 107 2.42 0.81 -9.94
C ALA A 107 3.29 1.76 -9.11
N LEU A 108 3.55 1.44 -7.84
CA LEU A 108 4.46 2.22 -6.99
C LEU A 108 5.90 2.23 -7.52
N ILE A 109 6.39 1.11 -8.02
CA ILE A 109 7.73 1.02 -8.65
C ILE A 109 7.77 1.88 -9.92
N LYS A 110 6.77 1.79 -10.77
CA LYS A 110 6.66 2.60 -12.01
C LYS A 110 6.51 4.09 -11.70
N ALA A 111 5.72 4.44 -10.69
CA ALA A 111 5.57 5.82 -10.24
C ALA A 111 6.91 6.42 -9.78
N ARG A 112 7.73 5.66 -9.02
CA ARG A 112 9.09 6.10 -8.65
C ARG A 112 10.03 6.27 -9.85
N ALA A 113 9.86 5.46 -10.89
CA ALA A 113 10.58 5.67 -12.15
C ALA A 113 10.07 6.93 -12.89
N ALA A 114 8.76 7.16 -12.89
CA ALA A 114 8.11 8.29 -13.58
C ALA A 114 8.54 9.68 -13.04
N ILE A 115 9.03 9.75 -11.79
CA ILE A 115 9.60 10.97 -11.19
C ILE A 115 10.67 11.61 -12.11
N HIS A 116 11.47 10.80 -12.82
CA HIS A 116 12.53 11.29 -13.69
C HIS A 116 12.04 12.06 -14.92
N GLY A 117 10.74 12.05 -15.20
CA GLY A 117 10.11 12.92 -16.18
C GLY A 117 9.88 14.35 -15.70
N PHE A 118 9.89 14.58 -14.37
CA PHE A 118 9.57 15.84 -13.72
C PHE A 118 8.26 16.45 -14.22
N ASP A 119 7.25 15.59 -14.39
CA ASP A 119 5.90 15.92 -14.86
C ASP A 119 4.86 15.17 -14.01
N GLN A 120 3.98 15.94 -13.35
CA GLN A 120 2.94 15.39 -12.49
C GLN A 120 1.97 14.49 -13.27
N ALA A 121 1.63 14.85 -14.51
CA ALA A 121 0.70 14.08 -15.32
C ALA A 121 1.27 12.69 -15.73
N ILE A 122 2.60 12.61 -15.93
CA ILE A 122 3.27 11.32 -16.18
C ILE A 122 3.22 10.46 -14.92
N LEU A 123 3.47 11.06 -13.75
CA LEU A 123 3.41 10.36 -12.48
C LEU A 123 2.01 9.85 -12.17
N ASP A 124 0.98 10.68 -12.35
CA ASP A 124 -0.41 10.35 -12.01
C ASP A 124 -0.95 9.20 -12.86
N LYS A 125 -0.48 9.03 -14.10
CA LYS A 125 -0.82 7.87 -14.94
C LYS A 125 -0.41 6.54 -14.30
N GLU A 126 0.65 6.51 -13.52
CA GLU A 126 1.11 5.32 -12.81
C GLU A 126 0.47 5.21 -11.42
N VAL A 127 0.22 6.34 -10.75
CA VAL A 127 -0.32 6.40 -9.38
C VAL A 127 -1.80 6.01 -9.32
N GLU A 128 -2.63 6.58 -10.21
CA GLU A 128 -4.08 6.40 -10.16
C GLU A 128 -4.55 4.93 -10.31
N PRO A 129 -4.00 4.13 -11.25
CA PRO A 129 -4.34 2.71 -11.31
C PRO A 129 -3.97 1.95 -10.02
N GLY A 130 -2.80 2.25 -9.46
CA GLY A 130 -2.34 1.63 -8.22
C GLY A 130 -3.22 1.95 -7.01
N LEU A 131 -3.71 3.19 -6.90
CA LEU A 131 -4.67 3.59 -5.87
C LEU A 131 -5.99 2.81 -6.00
N LYS A 132 -6.54 2.71 -7.21
CA LYS A 132 -7.78 1.96 -7.46
C LYS A 132 -7.66 0.50 -7.05
N VAL A 133 -6.51 -0.13 -7.36
CA VAL A 133 -6.25 -1.52 -6.94
C VAL A 133 -6.15 -1.61 -5.41
N SER A 134 -5.43 -0.68 -4.77
CA SER A 134 -5.27 -0.63 -3.31
C SER A 134 -6.62 -0.46 -2.61
N ASP A 135 -7.45 0.45 -3.06
CA ASP A 135 -8.78 0.71 -2.49
C ASP A 135 -9.70 -0.51 -2.63
N LYS A 136 -9.70 -1.15 -3.81
CA LYS A 136 -10.45 -2.38 -4.05
C LYS A 136 -10.00 -3.52 -3.13
N ALA A 137 -8.69 -3.70 -2.99
CA ALA A 137 -8.11 -4.74 -2.14
C ALA A 137 -8.42 -4.47 -0.65
N TYR A 138 -8.31 -3.22 -0.20
CA TYR A 138 -8.69 -2.80 1.15
C TYR A 138 -10.16 -3.11 1.45
N ALA A 139 -11.07 -2.70 0.56
CA ALA A 139 -12.51 -2.95 0.72
C ALA A 139 -12.83 -4.45 0.80
N ARG A 140 -12.16 -5.29 -0.02
CA ARG A 140 -12.29 -6.75 0.07
C ARG A 140 -11.80 -7.29 1.41
N GLY A 141 -10.66 -6.83 1.90
CA GLY A 141 -10.12 -7.24 3.19
C GLY A 141 -11.05 -6.90 4.35
N VAL A 142 -11.61 -5.70 4.39
CA VAL A 142 -12.60 -5.28 5.38
C VAL A 142 -13.83 -6.19 5.33
N LYS A 143 -14.41 -6.40 4.14
CA LYS A 143 -15.55 -7.29 3.96
C LYS A 143 -15.28 -8.71 4.45
N THR A 144 -14.08 -9.24 4.20
CA THR A 144 -13.68 -10.56 4.64
C THR A 144 -13.61 -10.66 6.17
N LEU A 145 -13.11 -9.62 6.85
CA LEU A 145 -13.10 -9.56 8.32
C LEU A 145 -14.53 -9.45 8.89
N ASP A 146 -15.41 -8.70 8.26
CA ASP A 146 -16.83 -8.62 8.66
C ASP A 146 -17.51 -9.98 8.53
N GLU A 147 -17.25 -10.70 7.44
CA GLU A 147 -17.74 -12.08 7.26
C GLU A 147 -17.22 -13.02 8.34
N LEU A 148 -15.97 -12.93 8.73
CA LEU A 148 -15.39 -13.68 9.84
C LEU A 148 -16.15 -13.41 11.15
N GLN A 149 -16.44 -12.17 11.45
CA GLN A 149 -17.21 -11.81 12.65
C GLN A 149 -18.62 -12.41 12.62
N TYR A 150 -19.28 -12.37 11.48
CA TYR A 150 -20.59 -12.98 11.29
C TYR A 150 -20.56 -14.50 11.54
N ARG A 151 -19.59 -15.19 10.94
CA ARG A 151 -19.39 -16.66 11.13
C ARG A 151 -19.11 -17.01 12.59
N ARG A 152 -18.28 -16.22 13.28
CA ARG A 152 -17.98 -16.43 14.72
C ARG A 152 -19.22 -16.27 15.59
N LYS A 153 -20.06 -15.28 15.34
CA LYS A 153 -21.34 -15.10 16.05
C LYS A 153 -22.28 -16.28 15.81
N GLY A 154 -22.42 -16.72 14.57
CA GLY A 154 -23.25 -17.90 14.23
C GLY A 154 -22.75 -19.18 14.94
N LEU A 155 -21.43 -19.41 14.93
CA LEU A 155 -20.82 -20.56 15.62
C LEU A 155 -21.07 -20.51 17.14
N ALA A 156 -20.92 -19.34 17.77
CA ALA A 156 -21.20 -19.19 19.19
C ALA A 156 -22.65 -19.50 19.55
N ILE A 157 -23.62 -19.01 18.76
CA ILE A 157 -25.04 -19.32 18.95
C ILE A 157 -25.30 -20.84 18.81
N SER A 158 -24.76 -21.46 17.75
CA SER A 158 -24.90 -22.88 17.52
C SER A 158 -24.31 -23.73 18.68
N ALA A 159 -23.15 -23.33 19.18
CA ALA A 159 -22.49 -23.98 20.30
C ALA A 159 -23.33 -23.90 21.59
N LEU A 160 -23.94 -22.73 21.86
CA LEU A 160 -24.85 -22.57 23.02
C LEU A 160 -26.11 -23.47 22.90
N ILE A 161 -26.71 -23.59 21.71
CA ILE A 161 -27.85 -24.45 21.48
C ILE A 161 -27.46 -25.94 21.73
N ILE A 162 -26.32 -26.37 21.16
CA ILE A 162 -25.82 -27.73 21.36
C ILE A 162 -25.57 -28.01 22.85
N LEU A 163 -24.94 -27.08 23.56
CA LEU A 163 -24.67 -27.20 24.98
C LEU A 163 -25.99 -27.36 25.78
N ALA A 164 -26.99 -26.53 25.49
CA ALA A 164 -28.32 -26.62 26.15
C ALA A 164 -28.99 -27.99 25.90
N LEU A 165 -28.93 -28.51 24.67
CA LEU A 165 -29.44 -29.83 24.35
C LEU A 165 -28.73 -30.97 25.12
N VAL A 166 -27.38 -30.90 25.19
CA VAL A 166 -26.57 -31.88 25.94
C VAL A 166 -26.93 -31.85 27.42
N VAL A 167 -27.03 -30.65 28.02
CA VAL A 167 -27.45 -30.51 29.43
C VAL A 167 -28.85 -31.09 29.64
N GLY A 168 -29.81 -30.77 28.76
CA GLY A 168 -31.15 -31.31 28.81
C GLY A 168 -31.21 -32.85 28.75
N LEU A 169 -30.44 -33.46 27.85
CA LEU A 169 -30.31 -34.91 27.74
C LEU A 169 -29.72 -35.54 29.02
N ILE A 170 -28.66 -34.95 29.57
CA ILE A 170 -28.05 -35.46 30.81
C ILE A 170 -29.07 -35.42 31.98
N LEU A 171 -29.79 -34.31 32.11
CA LEU A 171 -30.81 -34.16 33.14
C LEU A 171 -31.94 -35.21 32.96
N LYS A 172 -32.35 -35.45 31.72
CA LYS A 172 -33.38 -36.44 31.40
C LYS A 172 -32.90 -37.86 31.74
N ILE A 173 -31.70 -38.24 31.38
CA ILE A 173 -31.10 -39.53 31.71
C ILE A 173 -31.06 -39.72 33.23
N ARG A 174 -30.54 -38.76 33.95
CA ARG A 174 -30.50 -38.81 35.45
C ARG A 174 -31.88 -38.94 36.06
N GLN A 175 -32.90 -38.30 35.47
CA GLN A 175 -34.27 -38.42 35.95
C GLN A 175 -34.85 -39.86 35.73
N MET A 176 -34.52 -40.45 34.56
CA MET A 176 -34.97 -41.85 34.28
C MET A 176 -34.28 -42.86 35.21
N GLU A 177 -32.98 -42.73 35.46
CA GLU A 177 -32.23 -43.60 36.37
C GLU A 177 -32.78 -43.55 37.81
N ARG A 178 -33.17 -42.32 38.27
CA ARG A 178 -33.81 -42.17 39.59
C ARG A 178 -35.18 -42.83 39.72
N LYS A 179 -35.93 -42.94 38.62
CA LYS A 179 -37.23 -43.58 38.60
C LYS A 179 -37.17 -45.10 38.46
N ALA A 180 -36.02 -45.61 38.00
CA ALA A 180 -35.79 -47.04 37.84
C ALA A 180 -35.24 -47.72 39.11
N LYS A 181 -34.82 -46.91 40.10
CA LYS A 181 -34.49 -47.37 41.49
C LYS A 181 -35.68 -47.20 42.39
#